data_2d1cfee70e677cde4e2ef72364222d7a
#
_entry.id   2d1cfee70e677cde4e2ef72364222d7a
#
_cell.length_a   1.000
_cell.length_b   1.000
_cell.length_c   1.000
_cell.angle_alpha   90.00
_cell.angle_beta   90.00
_cell.angle_gamma   90.00
#
_symmetry.space_group_name_H-M   'P 1'
#
loop_
_entity.id
_entity.type
_entity.pdbx_description
1 polymer ?
#
loop_
_entity_poly.entity_id
_entity_poly.type
_entity_poly.pdbx_seq_one_letter_code
_entity_poly.pdbx_strand_id
1 'polypeptide(L)'
;MAKKSPRESSAQAGKICVYIVAHADDWQLFMQPNVYFDMVSPRSKVILIITTAGDAGKADNYWMAREEGAKSSVRYCLAHQSPLTVSNGKRKFFNNSIEYWSCNQVTIYFLRLPDGNLDGTGFASSNFQSLYRLKRSQSSTVSAIDHSATYDWLKFISVIDSITGYESTGIVNRWIHYLNPDPLINPNDHSDHVMTGLAVQKITSINSFQQLVYTGYAVSSHPATLSSTDLFWKAGMFAVYEKAVHDLCGYSTLAENVDLYVKWCCTGPKIEMVPASSDV
;
A
#
# COMPACT_ATOMS: atom_id res chain seq x y z
N MET A 1 13.58 -30.23 26.94
CA MET A 1 13.24 -30.42 25.50
C MET A 1 12.37 -29.27 25.05
N ALA A 2 12.98 -28.30 24.36
CA ALA A 2 12.26 -27.14 23.84
C ALA A 2 11.46 -27.57 22.59
N LYS A 3 10.13 -27.36 22.61
CA LYS A 3 9.28 -27.60 21.43
C LYS A 3 9.66 -26.57 20.35
N LYS A 4 10.26 -27.03 19.25
CA LYS A 4 10.38 -26.27 18.02
C LYS A 4 8.96 -25.89 17.55
N SER A 5 8.69 -24.60 17.45
CA SER A 5 7.55 -24.06 16.72
C SER A 5 7.57 -24.62 15.28
N PRO A 6 6.44 -25.06 14.72
CA PRO A 6 6.40 -25.49 13.33
C PRO A 6 6.57 -24.25 12.44
N ARG A 7 7.76 -24.02 11.94
CA ARG A 7 7.95 -23.36 10.66
C ARG A 7 7.51 -24.40 9.62
N GLU A 8 6.24 -24.36 9.26
CA GLU A 8 5.80 -25.04 8.05
C GLU A 8 6.65 -24.55 6.89
N SER A 9 7.21 -25.50 6.17
CA SER A 9 7.98 -25.30 4.95
C SER A 9 7.05 -24.73 3.87
N SER A 10 6.85 -23.41 3.89
CA SER A 10 6.43 -22.73 2.66
C SER A 10 7.54 -22.98 1.66
N ALA A 11 7.24 -23.61 0.53
CA ALA A 11 8.15 -23.66 -0.60
C ALA A 11 8.71 -22.25 -0.79
N GLN A 12 10.03 -22.10 -0.73
CA GLN A 12 10.67 -20.78 -0.72
C GLN A 12 10.14 -19.99 -1.91
N ALA A 13 9.52 -18.83 -1.65
CA ALA A 13 8.93 -18.01 -2.69
C ALA A 13 10.01 -17.69 -3.73
N GLY A 14 9.71 -17.90 -5.00
CA GLY A 14 10.66 -17.63 -6.09
C GLY A 14 10.81 -16.12 -6.35
N LYS A 15 9.84 -15.32 -5.91
CA LYS A 15 9.74 -13.88 -6.15
C LYS A 15 9.10 -13.19 -4.93
N ILE A 16 9.56 -11.98 -4.61
CA ILE A 16 8.84 -11.08 -3.71
C ILE A 16 8.45 -9.81 -4.43
N CYS A 17 7.21 -9.36 -4.21
CA CYS A 17 6.67 -8.11 -4.72
C CYS A 17 6.21 -7.26 -3.54
N VAL A 18 6.87 -6.12 -3.32
CA VAL A 18 6.55 -5.18 -2.25
C VAL A 18 5.84 -3.97 -2.86
N TYR A 19 4.59 -3.78 -2.52
CA TYR A 19 3.75 -2.65 -2.94
C TYR A 19 3.68 -1.66 -1.79
N ILE A 20 4.18 -0.45 -1.99
CA ILE A 20 4.19 0.61 -0.98
C ILE A 20 3.28 1.73 -1.45
N VAL A 21 2.18 1.92 -0.75
CA VAL A 21 1.09 2.84 -1.11
C VAL A 21 0.74 3.75 0.05
N ALA A 22 0.15 4.89 -0.25
CA ALA A 22 -0.32 5.82 0.77
C ALA A 22 -1.62 5.33 1.39
N HIS A 23 -2.61 5.01 0.57
CA HIS A 23 -3.97 4.67 1.00
C HIS A 23 -4.34 3.22 0.71
N ALA A 24 -5.41 2.76 1.34
CA ALA A 24 -5.84 1.37 1.30
C ALA A 24 -6.39 0.89 -0.06
N ASP A 25 -6.74 1.82 -0.95
CA ASP A 25 -7.29 1.60 -2.29
C ASP A 25 -6.33 1.91 -3.46
N ASP A 26 -5.18 2.51 -3.21
CA ASP A 26 -4.23 2.91 -4.28
C ASP A 26 -3.78 1.72 -5.14
N TRP A 27 -3.50 0.57 -4.51
CA TRP A 27 -3.00 -0.60 -5.22
C TRP A 27 -4.06 -1.24 -6.12
N GLN A 28 -5.37 -1.12 -5.76
CA GLN A 28 -6.46 -1.52 -6.65
C GLN A 28 -6.61 -0.55 -7.82
N LEU A 29 -6.51 0.76 -7.55
CA LEU A 29 -6.80 1.80 -8.53
C LEU A 29 -5.66 2.03 -9.50
N PHE A 30 -4.39 1.97 -9.04
CA PHE A 30 -3.25 2.42 -9.85
C PHE A 30 -2.26 1.32 -10.23
N MET A 31 -2.28 0.14 -9.58
CA MET A 31 -1.26 -0.91 -9.78
C MET A 31 -1.82 -2.21 -10.38
N GLN A 32 -3.09 -2.20 -10.80
CA GLN A 32 -3.71 -3.30 -11.56
C GLN A 32 -3.29 -3.24 -13.04
N PRO A 33 -3.07 -4.39 -13.70
CA PRO A 33 -3.32 -5.77 -13.24
C PRO A 33 -2.15 -6.43 -12.51
N ASN A 34 -0.99 -5.77 -12.36
CA ASN A 34 0.24 -6.38 -11.84
C ASN A 34 0.04 -6.97 -10.44
N VAL A 35 -0.59 -6.21 -9.52
CA VAL A 35 -0.81 -6.67 -8.16
C VAL A 35 -1.71 -7.91 -8.10
N TYR A 36 -2.73 -8.00 -8.95
CA TYR A 36 -3.56 -9.20 -9.06
C TYR A 36 -2.74 -10.42 -9.50
N PHE A 37 -1.96 -10.30 -10.59
CA PHE A 37 -1.14 -11.41 -11.08
C PHE A 37 -0.09 -11.86 -10.05
N ASP A 38 0.49 -10.92 -9.31
CA ASP A 38 1.43 -11.25 -8.24
C ASP A 38 0.73 -11.96 -7.08
N MET A 39 -0.48 -11.52 -6.67
CA MET A 39 -1.25 -12.16 -5.60
C MET A 39 -1.69 -13.58 -5.93
N VAL A 40 -2.14 -13.82 -7.15
CA VAL A 40 -2.64 -15.16 -7.54
C VAL A 40 -1.53 -16.14 -7.91
N SER A 41 -0.31 -15.66 -8.09
CA SER A 41 0.86 -16.50 -8.39
C SER A 41 1.31 -17.27 -7.15
N PRO A 42 1.32 -18.61 -7.16
CA PRO A 42 1.71 -19.40 -5.99
C PRO A 42 3.22 -19.31 -5.67
N ARG A 43 4.02 -18.72 -6.57
CA ARG A 43 5.47 -18.53 -6.40
C ARG A 43 5.85 -17.12 -5.96
N SER A 44 4.90 -16.23 -5.84
CA SER A 44 5.09 -14.85 -5.39
C SER A 44 4.72 -14.70 -3.92
N LYS A 45 5.57 -14.01 -3.18
CA LYS A 45 5.25 -13.45 -1.88
C LYS A 45 4.89 -11.98 -2.10
N VAL A 46 3.71 -11.55 -1.67
CA VAL A 46 3.24 -10.18 -1.86
C VAL A 46 3.16 -9.46 -0.53
N ILE A 47 3.77 -8.29 -0.46
CA ILE A 47 3.73 -7.41 0.72
C ILE A 47 3.09 -6.10 0.31
N LEU A 48 2.05 -5.69 1.00
CA LEU A 48 1.46 -4.36 0.92
C LEU A 48 1.90 -3.57 2.16
N ILE A 49 2.46 -2.38 1.97
CA ILE A 49 2.75 -1.43 3.05
C ILE A 49 1.88 -0.20 2.81
N ILE A 50 0.86 -0.02 3.66
CA ILE A 50 -0.06 1.12 3.61
C ILE A 50 0.43 2.13 4.63
N THR A 51 0.85 3.32 4.18
CA THR A 51 1.58 4.25 5.03
C THR A 51 0.66 5.16 5.83
N THR A 52 -0.50 5.55 5.28
CA THR A 52 -1.47 6.38 5.99
C THR A 52 -2.76 5.62 6.27
N ALA A 53 -3.53 6.14 7.19
CA ALA A 53 -4.86 5.60 7.49
C ALA A 53 -5.89 5.96 6.42
N GLY A 54 -5.63 7.02 5.64
CA GLY A 54 -6.57 7.57 4.67
C GLY A 54 -7.89 7.95 5.34
N ASP A 55 -7.80 8.53 6.54
CA ASP A 55 -8.96 8.87 7.37
C ASP A 55 -9.75 10.07 6.86
N ALA A 56 -9.20 10.82 5.89
CA ALA A 56 -9.81 12.01 5.30
C ALA A 56 -10.32 12.99 6.38
N GLY A 57 -9.64 13.06 7.51
CA GLY A 57 -10.02 13.90 8.65
C GLY A 57 -11.28 13.46 9.41
N LYS A 58 -11.84 12.28 9.11
CA LYS A 58 -13.03 11.72 9.78
C LYS A 58 -12.61 11.11 11.12
N ALA A 59 -13.35 11.45 12.17
CA ALA A 59 -13.06 11.00 13.54
C ALA A 59 -13.73 9.66 13.91
N ASP A 60 -14.34 9.01 12.95
CA ASP A 60 -15.08 7.76 13.09
C ASP A 60 -14.27 6.52 12.67
N ASN A 61 -14.95 5.41 12.47
CA ASN A 61 -14.35 4.13 12.08
C ASN A 61 -13.96 4.06 10.59
N TYR A 62 -13.95 5.16 9.84
CA TYR A 62 -13.72 5.16 8.40
C TYR A 62 -12.37 4.53 8.01
N TRP A 63 -11.29 4.90 8.69
CA TRP A 63 -9.98 4.31 8.42
C TRP A 63 -9.93 2.78 8.68
N MET A 64 -10.63 2.29 9.73
CA MET A 64 -10.73 0.85 10.00
C MET A 64 -11.53 0.14 8.92
N ALA A 65 -12.58 0.79 8.41
CA ALA A 65 -13.37 0.27 7.31
C ALA A 65 -12.53 0.17 6.03
N ARG A 66 -11.66 1.15 5.75
CA ARG A 66 -10.72 1.11 4.61
C ARG A 66 -9.70 -0.04 4.76
N GLU A 67 -9.16 -0.27 5.95
CA GLU A 67 -8.29 -1.45 6.19
C GLU A 67 -9.03 -2.77 5.93
N GLU A 68 -10.30 -2.89 6.37
CA GLU A 68 -11.10 -4.08 6.08
C GLU A 68 -11.45 -4.20 4.59
N GLY A 69 -11.65 -3.08 3.90
CA GLY A 69 -11.78 -3.02 2.45
C GLY A 69 -10.57 -3.64 1.74
N ALA A 70 -9.36 -3.22 2.13
CA ALA A 70 -8.12 -3.79 1.59
C ALA A 70 -7.99 -5.30 1.84
N LYS A 71 -8.29 -5.76 3.06
CA LYS A 71 -8.30 -7.19 3.43
C LYS A 71 -9.33 -7.98 2.62
N SER A 72 -10.52 -7.40 2.40
CA SER A 72 -11.60 -8.01 1.61
C SER A 72 -11.21 -8.17 0.14
N SER A 73 -10.53 -7.17 -0.44
CA SER A 73 -10.00 -7.27 -1.80
C SER A 73 -8.94 -8.38 -1.93
N VAL A 74 -8.06 -8.54 -0.95
CA VAL A 74 -7.10 -9.67 -0.94
C VAL A 74 -7.81 -11.01 -0.85
N ARG A 75 -8.80 -11.15 0.03
CA ARG A 75 -9.60 -12.40 0.12
C ARG A 75 -10.30 -12.71 -1.20
N TYR A 76 -10.83 -11.70 -1.87
CA TYR A 76 -11.47 -11.85 -3.19
C TYR A 76 -10.47 -12.37 -4.23
N CYS A 77 -9.27 -11.80 -4.32
CA CYS A 77 -8.23 -12.26 -5.23
C CYS A 77 -7.84 -13.72 -4.98
N LEU A 78 -7.77 -14.11 -3.72
CA LEU A 78 -7.30 -15.43 -3.31
C LEU A 78 -8.41 -16.48 -3.14
N ALA A 79 -9.67 -16.13 -3.40
CA ALA A 79 -10.83 -17.01 -3.17
C ALA A 79 -10.72 -18.39 -3.87
N HIS A 80 -10.01 -18.45 -5.02
CA HIS A 80 -9.73 -19.70 -5.73
C HIS A 80 -8.74 -20.64 -5.00
N GLN A 81 -8.02 -20.14 -3.99
CA GLN A 81 -7.04 -20.90 -3.18
C GLN A 81 -7.66 -21.43 -1.87
N SER A 82 -9.00 -21.47 -1.77
CA SER A 82 -9.70 -21.94 -0.57
C SER A 82 -9.27 -23.36 -0.14
N PRO A 83 -9.07 -23.62 1.18
CA PRO A 83 -9.30 -22.72 2.29
C PRO A 83 -8.21 -21.66 2.46
N LEU A 84 -8.60 -20.44 2.83
CA LEU A 84 -7.66 -19.34 3.08
C LEU A 84 -7.08 -19.45 4.50
N THR A 85 -5.76 -19.32 4.61
CA THR A 85 -5.06 -19.23 5.89
C THR A 85 -4.82 -17.77 6.24
N VAL A 86 -5.48 -17.31 7.30
CA VAL A 86 -5.42 -15.90 7.76
C VAL A 86 -4.67 -15.84 9.08
N SER A 87 -3.78 -14.87 9.23
CA SER A 87 -3.20 -14.50 10.52
C SER A 87 -3.05 -12.97 10.64
N ASN A 88 -2.96 -12.49 11.87
CA ASN A 88 -2.72 -11.08 12.16
C ASN A 88 -1.91 -10.95 13.44
N GLY A 89 -1.33 -9.78 13.65
CA GLY A 89 -0.53 -9.50 14.83
C GLY A 89 0.22 -8.18 14.71
N LYS A 90 1.20 -8.01 15.58
CA LYS A 90 2.07 -6.83 15.58
C LYS A 90 3.53 -7.26 15.46
N ARG A 91 4.31 -6.51 14.67
CA ARG A 91 5.76 -6.66 14.59
C ARG A 91 6.45 -5.37 15.01
N LYS A 92 7.55 -5.50 15.72
CA LYS A 92 8.35 -4.35 16.14
C LYS A 92 9.41 -4.04 15.09
N PHE A 93 9.38 -2.80 14.61
CA PHE A 93 10.45 -2.22 13.81
C PHE A 93 10.91 -0.93 14.49
N PHE A 94 12.16 -0.91 14.90
CA PHE A 94 12.65 0.06 15.88
C PHE A 94 11.73 0.07 17.12
N ASN A 95 11.30 1.04 17.71
CA ASN A 95 10.38 1.00 18.85
C ASN A 95 8.89 1.10 18.46
N ASN A 96 8.58 0.96 17.16
CA ASN A 96 7.21 1.03 16.69
C ASN A 96 6.61 -0.38 16.59
N SER A 97 5.37 -0.51 17.03
CA SER A 97 4.59 -1.75 16.97
C SER A 97 3.64 -1.68 15.79
N ILE A 98 4.06 -2.22 14.64
CA ILE A 98 3.31 -2.14 13.39
C ILE A 98 2.37 -3.32 13.27
N GLU A 99 1.10 -3.04 13.04
CA GLU A 99 0.09 -4.07 12.81
C GLU A 99 0.25 -4.68 11.41
N TYR A 100 0.10 -5.99 11.34
CA TYR A 100 0.01 -6.71 10.08
C TYR A 100 -1.20 -7.65 10.05
N TRP A 101 -1.68 -7.90 8.86
CA TRP A 101 -2.62 -8.95 8.53
C TRP A 101 -2.11 -9.74 7.33
N SER A 102 -2.26 -11.06 7.34
CA SER A 102 -1.84 -11.89 6.22
C SER A 102 -2.90 -12.89 5.82
N CYS A 103 -2.92 -13.21 4.53
CA CYS A 103 -3.77 -14.22 3.93
C CYS A 103 -2.95 -14.98 2.88
N ASN A 104 -2.70 -16.27 3.13
CA ASN A 104 -1.80 -17.11 2.31
C ASN A 104 -0.44 -16.40 2.07
N GLN A 105 -0.08 -16.12 0.80
CA GLN A 105 1.18 -15.48 0.41
C GLN A 105 1.18 -13.94 0.49
N VAL A 106 0.06 -13.32 0.85
CA VAL A 106 -0.09 -11.86 0.93
C VAL A 106 -0.03 -11.39 2.37
N THR A 107 0.76 -10.35 2.64
CA THR A 107 0.81 -9.68 3.95
C THR A 107 0.59 -8.18 3.76
N ILE A 108 -0.26 -7.57 4.58
CA ILE A 108 -0.49 -6.13 4.63
C ILE A 108 0.08 -5.59 5.95
N TYR A 109 0.86 -4.52 5.87
CA TYR A 109 1.31 -3.72 7.01
C TYR A 109 0.60 -2.39 7.02
N PHE A 110 0.14 -1.94 8.20
CA PHE A 110 -0.58 -0.69 8.39
C PHE A 110 0.23 0.25 9.28
N LEU A 111 0.77 1.34 8.71
CA LEU A 111 1.52 2.32 9.47
C LEU A 111 0.61 3.37 10.12
N ARG A 112 -0.59 3.57 9.58
CA ARG A 112 -1.67 4.38 10.12
C ARG A 112 -1.32 5.85 10.39
N LEU A 113 -0.42 6.43 9.59
CA LEU A 113 -0.20 7.87 9.68
C LEU A 113 -1.45 8.63 9.26
N PRO A 114 -1.73 9.83 9.83
CA PRO A 114 -2.90 10.59 9.44
C PRO A 114 -2.86 10.98 7.97
N ASP A 115 -4.02 11.05 7.34
CA ASP A 115 -4.20 11.56 5.99
C ASP A 115 -3.74 13.03 5.90
N GLY A 116 -2.90 13.32 4.92
CA GLY A 116 -2.30 14.63 4.73
C GLY A 116 -3.18 15.65 4.02
N ASN A 117 -4.38 15.26 3.57
CA ASN A 117 -5.15 16.03 2.61
C ASN A 117 -4.45 16.13 1.23
N LEU A 118 -5.19 16.55 0.20
CA LEU A 118 -4.66 16.66 -1.17
C LEU A 118 -3.37 17.48 -1.25
N ASP A 119 -3.28 18.56 -0.49
CA ASP A 119 -2.20 19.55 -0.54
C ASP A 119 -1.13 19.37 0.57
N GLY A 120 -1.29 18.41 1.45
CA GLY A 120 -0.38 18.14 2.56
C GLY A 120 -0.62 19.00 3.81
N THR A 121 -1.67 19.79 3.86
CA THR A 121 -1.99 20.65 5.04
C THR A 121 -2.46 19.83 6.24
N GLY A 122 -2.93 18.59 6.02
CA GLY A 122 -3.52 17.74 7.04
C GLY A 122 -4.92 18.19 7.46
N PHE A 123 -5.49 17.51 8.44
CA PHE A 123 -6.83 17.77 8.97
C PHE A 123 -6.78 18.17 10.44
N ALA A 124 -7.78 18.94 10.88
CA ALA A 124 -7.89 19.39 12.26
C ALA A 124 -8.01 18.20 13.26
N SER A 125 -8.64 17.10 12.86
CA SER A 125 -8.77 15.88 13.65
C SER A 125 -7.43 15.27 14.06
N SER A 126 -6.39 15.47 13.24
CA SER A 126 -5.01 15.01 13.49
C SER A 126 -4.06 16.15 13.90
N ASN A 127 -4.59 17.29 14.39
CA ASN A 127 -3.81 18.50 14.64
C ASN A 127 -2.96 18.94 13.43
N PHE A 128 -3.52 18.79 12.23
CA PHE A 128 -2.85 19.10 10.97
C PHE A 128 -1.51 18.35 10.75
N GLN A 129 -1.34 17.21 11.38
CA GLN A 129 -0.18 16.34 11.11
C GLN A 129 -0.30 15.73 9.71
N SER A 130 0.82 15.66 8.99
CA SER A 130 0.90 15.02 7.67
C SER A 130 2.34 14.62 7.34
N LEU A 131 2.50 13.67 6.43
CA LEU A 131 3.81 13.32 5.87
C LEU A 131 4.48 14.51 5.17
N TYR A 132 3.71 15.36 4.51
CA TYR A 132 4.20 16.58 3.86
C TYR A 132 4.84 17.53 4.86
N ARG A 133 4.14 17.84 5.96
CA ARG A 133 4.67 18.71 7.03
C ARG A 133 5.89 18.11 7.71
N LEU A 134 5.89 16.78 7.90
CA LEU A 134 7.03 16.06 8.45
C LEU A 134 8.26 16.21 7.54
N LYS A 135 8.11 15.95 6.24
CA LYS A 135 9.18 16.08 5.24
C LYS A 135 9.73 17.48 5.14
N ARG A 136 8.89 18.51 5.30
CA ARG A 136 9.25 19.94 5.25
C ARG A 136 9.76 20.48 6.57
N SER A 137 9.94 19.64 7.59
CA SER A 137 10.35 20.05 8.95
C SER A 137 9.41 21.08 9.60
N GLN A 138 8.14 21.10 9.17
CA GLN A 138 7.07 21.90 9.77
C GLN A 138 6.47 21.18 11.00
N SER A 139 6.74 19.88 11.12
CA SER A 139 6.50 19.04 12.29
C SER A 139 7.76 18.24 12.56
N SER A 140 8.14 18.07 13.82
CA SER A 140 9.28 17.22 14.19
C SER A 140 8.92 15.74 14.13
N THR A 141 7.66 15.42 14.42
CA THR A 141 7.12 14.06 14.42
C THR A 141 5.68 14.04 13.94
N VAL A 142 5.25 12.86 13.46
CA VAL A 142 3.85 12.52 13.16
C VAL A 142 3.53 11.22 13.89
N SER A 143 2.39 11.15 14.55
CA SER A 143 1.93 9.94 15.24
C SER A 143 0.87 9.21 14.41
N ALA A 144 0.91 7.88 14.46
CA ALA A 144 -0.17 7.07 13.94
C ALA A 144 -1.50 7.44 14.64
N ILE A 145 -2.62 7.39 13.91
CA ILE A 145 -3.94 7.81 14.45
C ILE A 145 -4.43 6.93 15.60
N ASP A 146 -3.95 5.68 15.69
CA ASP A 146 -4.19 4.75 16.79
C ASP A 146 -3.13 4.84 17.91
N HIS A 147 -2.23 5.82 17.85
CA HIS A 147 -1.12 6.05 18.78
C HIS A 147 -0.14 4.87 18.92
N SER A 148 -0.14 3.90 18.01
CA SER A 148 0.73 2.72 18.04
C SER A 148 2.20 3.04 17.73
N ALA A 149 2.45 4.15 17.03
CA ALA A 149 3.77 4.53 16.53
C ALA A 149 3.91 6.04 16.37
N THR A 150 5.15 6.52 16.44
CA THR A 150 5.51 7.93 16.18
C THR A 150 6.76 7.96 15.31
N TYR A 151 6.76 8.84 14.32
CA TYR A 151 7.78 8.93 13.30
C TYR A 151 8.32 10.35 13.18
N ASP A 152 9.64 10.50 13.12
CA ASP A 152 10.29 11.54 12.34
C ASP A 152 10.48 11.04 10.89
N TRP A 153 10.95 11.90 9.99
CA TRP A 153 11.08 11.54 8.56
C TRP A 153 12.06 10.39 8.32
N LEU A 154 13.20 10.38 9.01
CA LEU A 154 14.21 9.32 8.83
C LEU A 154 13.72 7.99 9.41
N LYS A 155 13.03 8.03 10.55
CA LYS A 155 12.43 6.85 11.14
C LYS A 155 11.32 6.27 10.28
N PHE A 156 10.52 7.11 9.62
CA PHE A 156 9.51 6.67 8.66
C PHE A 156 10.15 5.86 7.51
N ILE A 157 11.19 6.40 6.87
CA ILE A 157 11.97 5.71 5.84
C ILE A 157 12.55 4.40 6.39
N SER A 158 13.18 4.44 7.57
CA SER A 158 13.85 3.28 8.17
C SER A 158 12.87 2.15 8.52
N VAL A 159 11.64 2.48 8.92
CA VAL A 159 10.60 1.47 9.19
C VAL A 159 10.18 0.78 7.89
N ILE A 160 9.93 1.54 6.81
CA ILE A 160 9.62 0.98 5.49
C ILE A 160 10.77 0.06 5.03
N ASP A 161 12.01 0.52 5.11
CA ASP A 161 13.19 -0.25 4.72
C ASP A 161 13.33 -1.54 5.55
N SER A 162 13.08 -1.46 6.86
CA SER A 162 13.15 -2.62 7.75
C SER A 162 12.06 -3.65 7.47
N ILE A 163 10.82 -3.23 7.17
CA ILE A 163 9.75 -4.14 6.75
C ILE A 163 10.16 -4.83 5.44
N THR A 164 10.60 -4.03 4.46
CA THR A 164 11.02 -4.51 3.14
C THR A 164 12.17 -5.51 3.25
N GLY A 165 13.20 -5.20 4.02
CA GLY A 165 14.34 -6.08 4.26
C GLY A 165 13.96 -7.38 5.00
N TYR A 166 13.13 -7.27 6.06
CA TYR A 166 12.65 -8.42 6.81
C TYR A 166 11.88 -9.41 5.92
N GLU A 167 10.96 -8.90 5.10
CA GLU A 167 10.10 -9.71 4.26
C GLU A 167 10.84 -10.31 3.05
N SER A 168 11.90 -9.65 2.56
CA SER A 168 12.70 -10.11 1.41
C SER A 168 13.87 -11.01 1.78
N THR A 169 14.05 -11.34 3.06
CA THR A 169 15.17 -12.18 3.53
C THR A 169 15.19 -13.52 2.80
N GLY A 170 16.33 -13.85 2.18
CA GLY A 170 16.55 -15.12 1.47
C GLY A 170 15.91 -15.18 0.05
N ILE A 171 15.28 -14.12 -0.43
CA ILE A 171 14.67 -14.05 -1.76
C ILE A 171 15.53 -13.15 -2.65
N VAL A 172 15.99 -13.67 -3.80
CA VAL A 172 16.83 -12.90 -4.75
C VAL A 172 16.03 -12.15 -5.80
N ASN A 173 14.89 -12.70 -6.27
CA ASN A 173 14.04 -12.05 -7.26
C ASN A 173 13.11 -11.05 -6.55
N ARG A 174 13.50 -9.78 -6.54
CA ARG A 174 12.88 -8.74 -5.72
C ARG A 174 12.29 -7.63 -6.57
N TRP A 175 11.04 -7.29 -6.31
CA TRP A 175 10.30 -6.23 -6.98
C TRP A 175 9.70 -5.28 -5.97
N ILE A 176 9.81 -3.97 -6.24
CA ILE A 176 9.19 -2.92 -5.45
C ILE A 176 8.32 -2.04 -6.33
N HIS A 177 7.15 -1.71 -5.85
CA HIS A 177 6.10 -1.01 -6.56
C HIS A 177 5.65 0.20 -5.75
N TYR A 178 5.63 1.39 -6.34
CA TYR A 178 5.20 2.62 -5.67
C TYR A 178 4.72 3.67 -6.68
N LEU A 179 4.01 4.70 -6.19
CA LEU A 179 3.55 5.80 -7.02
C LEU A 179 4.69 6.81 -7.26
N ASN A 180 4.77 7.34 -8.48
CA ASN A 180 5.81 8.26 -8.91
C ASN A 180 5.64 9.61 -8.21
N PRO A 181 6.63 10.07 -7.42
CA PRO A 181 6.54 11.35 -6.73
C PRO A 181 6.88 12.56 -7.60
N ASP A 182 7.28 12.38 -8.88
CA ASP A 182 7.64 13.46 -9.78
C ASP A 182 6.37 14.19 -10.29
N PRO A 183 6.19 15.48 -9.97
CA PRO A 183 5.02 16.24 -10.41
C PRO A 183 4.96 16.46 -11.94
N LEU A 184 6.04 16.24 -12.67
CA LEU A 184 6.04 16.27 -14.15
C LEU A 184 5.38 15.03 -14.73
N ILE A 185 5.50 13.89 -14.06
CA ILE A 185 4.91 12.61 -14.47
C ILE A 185 3.51 12.43 -13.87
N ASN A 186 3.33 12.89 -12.65
CA ASN A 186 2.12 12.71 -11.86
C ASN A 186 1.62 14.05 -11.31
N PRO A 187 1.17 14.98 -12.18
CA PRO A 187 0.72 16.29 -11.76
C PRO A 187 -0.55 16.21 -10.90
N ASN A 188 -0.62 17.09 -9.90
CA ASN A 188 -1.78 17.22 -8.99
C ASN A 188 -2.14 15.92 -8.24
N ASP A 189 -1.16 15.08 -7.98
CA ASP A 189 -1.37 13.87 -7.19
C ASP A 189 -1.52 14.20 -5.71
N HIS A 190 -2.08 13.27 -4.96
CA HIS A 190 -2.26 13.41 -3.51
C HIS A 190 -0.92 13.60 -2.80
N SER A 191 -0.85 14.50 -1.82
CA SER A 191 0.38 14.78 -1.09
C SER A 191 0.99 13.52 -0.45
N ASP A 192 0.16 12.61 0.07
CA ASP A 192 0.63 11.37 0.69
C ASP A 192 1.22 10.40 -0.33
N HIS A 193 0.71 10.36 -1.57
CA HIS A 193 1.31 9.60 -2.66
C HIS A 193 2.73 10.08 -2.94
N VAL A 194 2.88 11.41 -3.10
CA VAL A 194 4.18 12.05 -3.34
C VAL A 194 5.15 11.79 -2.18
N MET A 195 4.71 11.98 -0.94
CA MET A 195 5.59 11.80 0.23
C MET A 195 5.96 10.33 0.44
N THR A 196 5.04 9.40 0.22
CA THR A 196 5.32 7.95 0.26
C THR A 196 6.33 7.57 -0.82
N GLY A 197 6.12 8.01 -2.06
CA GLY A 197 7.06 7.77 -3.16
C GLY A 197 8.47 8.32 -2.89
N LEU A 198 8.56 9.55 -2.36
CA LEU A 198 9.84 10.16 -1.94
C LEU A 198 10.54 9.37 -0.83
N ALA A 199 9.80 8.80 0.10
CA ALA A 199 10.35 7.96 1.15
C ALA A 199 10.88 6.63 0.58
N VAL A 200 10.14 5.99 -0.32
CA VAL A 200 10.56 4.74 -0.97
C VAL A 200 11.86 4.94 -1.75
N GLN A 201 12.02 6.04 -2.47
CA GLN A 201 13.27 6.37 -3.19
C GLN A 201 14.49 6.56 -2.27
N LYS A 202 14.28 6.66 -0.95
CA LYS A 202 15.34 6.86 0.05
C LYS A 202 15.62 5.65 0.93
N ILE A 203 14.89 4.55 0.77
CA ILE A 203 15.25 3.32 1.50
C ILE A 203 16.60 2.79 1.00
N THR A 204 17.40 2.24 1.92
CA THR A 204 18.78 1.82 1.58
C THR A 204 18.82 0.60 0.68
N SER A 205 17.80 -0.25 0.79
CA SER A 205 17.67 -1.47 0.00
C SER A 205 17.13 -1.27 -1.42
N ILE A 206 16.72 -0.04 -1.81
CA ILE A 206 15.99 0.22 -3.07
C ILE A 206 16.72 -0.31 -4.31
N ASN A 207 18.05 -0.18 -4.35
CA ASN A 207 18.86 -0.59 -5.48
C ASN A 207 18.94 -2.13 -5.67
N SER A 208 18.56 -2.90 -4.64
CA SER A 208 18.48 -4.37 -4.72
C SER A 208 17.16 -4.88 -5.30
N PHE A 209 16.25 -3.98 -5.68
CA PHE A 209 14.95 -4.29 -6.25
C PHE A 209 14.83 -3.83 -7.70
N GLN A 210 14.15 -4.64 -8.52
CA GLN A 210 13.53 -4.12 -9.75
C GLN A 210 12.38 -3.20 -9.33
N GLN A 211 12.35 -1.97 -9.86
CA GLN A 211 11.35 -0.99 -9.45
C GLN A 211 10.30 -0.83 -10.54
N LEU A 212 9.04 -0.87 -10.18
CA LEU A 212 7.92 -0.47 -11.02
C LEU A 212 7.27 0.76 -10.39
N VAL A 213 7.36 1.88 -11.10
CA VAL A 213 6.92 3.19 -10.64
C VAL A 213 5.66 3.59 -11.41
N TYR A 214 4.58 3.82 -10.70
CA TYR A 214 3.24 3.97 -11.28
C TYR A 214 2.79 5.43 -11.28
N THR A 215 2.02 5.81 -12.31
CA THR A 215 1.28 7.07 -12.29
C THR A 215 0.05 6.92 -11.39
N GLY A 216 -0.18 7.89 -10.50
CA GLY A 216 -1.34 7.96 -9.62
C GLY A 216 -2.54 8.65 -10.28
N TYR A 217 -3.03 9.74 -9.69
CA TYR A 217 -4.25 10.43 -10.14
C TYR A 217 -4.25 10.83 -11.61
N ALA A 218 -3.11 11.23 -12.14
CA ALA A 218 -2.96 11.65 -13.53
C ALA A 218 -3.29 10.55 -14.54
N VAL A 219 -3.37 9.27 -14.13
CA VAL A 219 -3.77 8.16 -15.00
C VAL A 219 -5.17 8.36 -15.59
N SER A 220 -6.06 9.11 -14.90
CA SER A 220 -7.41 9.44 -15.40
C SER A 220 -7.44 10.24 -16.70
N SER A 221 -6.32 10.89 -17.06
CA SER A 221 -6.17 11.61 -18.34
C SER A 221 -5.77 10.70 -19.51
N HIS A 222 -5.44 9.44 -19.24
CA HIS A 222 -5.07 8.46 -20.26
C HIS A 222 -6.28 7.68 -20.78
N PRO A 223 -6.21 7.15 -22.01
CA PRO A 223 -7.25 6.28 -22.53
C PRO A 223 -7.40 5.00 -21.68
N ALA A 224 -8.60 4.43 -21.70
CA ALA A 224 -8.83 3.11 -21.16
C ALA A 224 -8.02 2.06 -21.95
N THR A 225 -7.14 1.32 -21.25
CA THR A 225 -6.18 0.39 -21.88
C THR A 225 -6.28 -1.03 -21.33
N LEU A 226 -7.13 -1.25 -20.33
CA LEU A 226 -7.31 -2.58 -19.74
C LEU A 226 -8.03 -3.51 -20.71
N SER A 227 -7.62 -4.78 -20.79
CA SER A 227 -8.43 -5.82 -21.37
C SER A 227 -9.73 -6.00 -20.58
N SER A 228 -10.75 -6.57 -21.19
CA SER A 228 -12.01 -6.86 -20.50
C SER A 228 -11.82 -7.74 -19.25
N THR A 229 -10.88 -8.66 -19.31
CA THR A 229 -10.53 -9.53 -18.17
C THR A 229 -9.85 -8.76 -17.06
N ASP A 230 -8.86 -7.90 -17.36
CA ASP A 230 -8.17 -7.09 -16.35
C ASP A 230 -9.12 -6.07 -15.72
N LEU A 231 -10.01 -5.46 -16.52
CA LEU A 231 -11.06 -4.57 -16.03
C LEU A 231 -12.01 -5.29 -15.08
N PHE A 232 -12.43 -6.51 -15.43
CA PHE A 232 -13.29 -7.32 -14.56
C PHE A 232 -12.67 -7.56 -13.19
N TRP A 233 -11.38 -7.96 -13.13
CA TRP A 233 -10.69 -8.18 -11.87
C TRP A 233 -10.50 -6.88 -11.09
N LYS A 234 -10.08 -5.82 -11.75
CA LYS A 234 -9.88 -4.51 -11.11
C LYS A 234 -11.18 -3.98 -10.51
N ALA A 235 -12.25 -3.97 -11.29
CA ALA A 235 -13.57 -3.52 -10.84
C ALA A 235 -14.12 -4.40 -9.71
N GLY A 236 -13.96 -5.71 -9.80
CA GLY A 236 -14.37 -6.65 -8.74
C GLY A 236 -13.65 -6.42 -7.43
N MET A 237 -12.34 -6.22 -7.46
CA MET A 237 -11.53 -5.93 -6.27
C MET A 237 -11.93 -4.62 -5.61
N PHE A 238 -12.14 -3.56 -6.41
CA PHE A 238 -12.55 -2.27 -5.90
C PHE A 238 -14.01 -2.31 -5.39
N ALA A 239 -14.92 -3.00 -6.06
CA ALA A 239 -16.30 -3.17 -5.59
C ALA A 239 -16.38 -3.89 -4.23
N VAL A 240 -15.56 -4.91 -4.01
CA VAL A 240 -15.50 -5.62 -2.72
C VAL A 240 -14.88 -4.73 -1.63
N TYR A 241 -13.89 -3.89 -1.97
CA TYR A 241 -13.36 -2.87 -1.08
C TYR A 241 -14.46 -1.89 -0.66
N GLU A 242 -15.15 -1.28 -1.63
CA GLU A 242 -16.23 -0.31 -1.38
C GLU A 242 -17.36 -0.92 -0.55
N LYS A 243 -17.74 -2.17 -0.85
CA LYS A 243 -18.76 -2.85 -0.07
C LYS A 243 -18.36 -2.99 1.40
N ALA A 244 -17.12 -3.37 1.69
CA ALA A 244 -16.66 -3.52 3.06
C ALA A 244 -16.59 -2.16 3.79
N VAL A 245 -16.16 -1.10 3.11
CA VAL A 245 -16.16 0.26 3.65
C VAL A 245 -17.59 0.69 3.98
N HIS A 246 -18.52 0.54 3.04
CA HIS A 246 -19.92 0.93 3.24
C HIS A 246 -20.57 0.14 4.38
N ASP A 247 -20.38 -1.18 4.44
CA ASP A 247 -21.00 -2.02 5.45
C ASP A 247 -20.55 -1.66 6.88
N LEU A 248 -19.33 -1.15 7.05
CA LEU A 248 -18.75 -0.86 8.36
C LEU A 248 -18.96 0.57 8.84
N CYS A 249 -19.04 1.54 7.93
CA CYS A 249 -19.14 2.95 8.33
C CYS A 249 -20.20 3.76 7.57
N GLY A 250 -20.90 3.17 6.61
CA GLY A 250 -21.92 3.84 5.81
C GLY A 250 -21.39 4.81 4.75
N TYR A 251 -20.07 4.97 4.62
CA TYR A 251 -19.44 5.78 3.58
C TYR A 251 -19.14 4.95 2.33
N SER A 252 -18.98 5.64 1.22
CA SER A 252 -18.45 5.10 -0.03
C SER A 252 -17.45 6.10 -0.58
N THR A 253 -16.22 5.66 -0.82
CA THR A 253 -15.19 6.49 -1.46
C THR A 253 -15.59 6.81 -2.89
N LEU A 254 -16.22 5.85 -3.58
CA LEU A 254 -16.78 6.02 -4.92
C LEU A 254 -17.78 7.19 -5.00
N ALA A 255 -18.64 7.36 -3.96
CA ALA A 255 -19.67 8.39 -3.96
C ALA A 255 -19.10 9.83 -3.87
N GLU A 256 -17.86 9.99 -3.44
CA GLU A 256 -17.20 11.31 -3.36
C GLU A 256 -16.92 11.88 -4.75
N ASN A 257 -16.56 11.04 -5.73
CA ASN A 257 -16.33 11.46 -7.12
C ASN A 257 -16.45 10.25 -8.08
N VAL A 258 -17.67 9.85 -8.40
CA VAL A 258 -17.97 8.68 -9.25
C VAL A 258 -17.23 8.72 -10.58
N ASP A 259 -17.25 9.87 -11.26
CA ASP A 259 -16.65 10.02 -12.59
C ASP A 259 -15.14 9.77 -12.58
N LEU A 260 -14.47 10.25 -11.53
CA LEU A 260 -13.03 10.09 -11.37
C LEU A 260 -12.66 8.64 -11.06
N TYR A 261 -13.36 8.01 -10.12
CA TYR A 261 -13.12 6.61 -9.75
C TYR A 261 -13.41 5.65 -10.92
N VAL A 262 -14.46 5.90 -11.71
CA VAL A 262 -14.74 5.12 -12.92
C VAL A 262 -13.60 5.24 -13.92
N LYS A 263 -13.04 6.44 -14.14
CA LYS A 263 -11.87 6.62 -15.01
C LYS A 263 -10.67 5.85 -14.49
N TRP A 264 -10.34 5.94 -13.20
CA TRP A 264 -9.26 5.16 -12.60
C TRP A 264 -9.47 3.66 -12.75
N CYS A 265 -10.69 3.16 -12.53
CA CYS A 265 -11.01 1.75 -12.71
C CYS A 265 -10.85 1.27 -14.16
N CYS A 266 -11.23 2.08 -15.14
CA CYS A 266 -11.16 1.69 -16.55
C CYS A 266 -9.79 1.85 -17.19
N THR A 267 -8.88 2.61 -16.57
CA THR A 267 -7.56 2.90 -17.14
C THR A 267 -6.50 1.94 -16.57
N GLY A 268 -5.69 1.37 -17.44
CA GLY A 268 -4.53 0.58 -17.07
C GLY A 268 -3.41 1.43 -16.47
N PRO A 269 -2.47 0.83 -15.75
CA PRO A 269 -1.38 1.54 -15.15
C PRO A 269 -0.42 2.10 -16.22
N LYS A 270 0.09 3.29 -15.99
CA LYS A 270 1.28 3.80 -16.68
C LYS A 270 2.48 3.55 -15.77
N ILE A 271 3.47 2.86 -16.28
CA ILE A 271 4.57 2.29 -15.50
C ILE A 271 5.91 2.73 -16.09
N GLU A 272 6.81 3.16 -15.22
CA GLU A 272 8.23 3.28 -15.50
C GLU A 272 8.97 2.14 -14.80
N MET A 273 9.88 1.46 -15.50
CA MET A 273 10.69 0.40 -14.93
C MET A 273 12.11 0.89 -14.70
N VAL A 274 12.58 0.80 -13.45
CA VAL A 274 13.97 1.10 -13.07
C VAL A 274 14.60 -0.23 -12.63
N PRO A 275 15.62 -0.73 -13.35
CA PRO A 275 16.27 -1.99 -13.02
C PRO A 275 17.04 -1.88 -11.70
N ALA A 276 17.23 -3.02 -11.03
CA ALA A 276 18.17 -3.11 -9.91
C ALA A 276 19.59 -2.76 -10.39
N SER A 277 20.36 -2.07 -9.54
CA SER A 277 21.77 -1.82 -9.88
C SER A 277 22.57 -3.13 -9.78
N SER A 278 23.51 -3.30 -10.70
CA SER A 278 24.41 -4.47 -10.76
C SER A 278 25.47 -4.49 -9.66
N ASP A 279 25.54 -3.43 -8.82
CA ASP A 279 26.60 -3.22 -7.84
C ASP A 279 26.12 -3.45 -6.39
N VAL A 280 25.55 -4.64 -6.11
CA VAL A 280 25.26 -5.09 -4.74
C VAL A 280 25.87 -6.44 -4.47
#